data_9c2af37ddf44393cf7d1d361c3aff801
#
_entry.id   9c2af37ddf44393cf7d1d361c3aff801
#
_cell.length_a   1.000
_cell.length_b   1.000
_cell.length_c   1.000
_cell.angle_alpha   90.00
_cell.angle_beta   90.00
_cell.angle_gamma   90.00
#
_symmetry.space_group_name_H-M   'P 1'
#
loop_
_entity.id
_entity.type
_entity.pdbx_description
1 polymer ?
#
loop_
_entity_poly.entity_id
_entity_poly.type
_entity_poly.pdbx_seq_one_letter_code
_entity_poly.pdbx_strand_id
1 'polypeptide(L)'
;WIDEMSNEQYQSLFGLAPTEVRQRFLENAPEAVHQFFSDMDDHQMADLVKDLGGHDLESLADAFVACDKEGDRPSVVFAYTIKGWGLPIAGNPRNHSALLTPEQIDNCRRAVKLTEEDEWDRFEAGSAEGIVCNERREVLHRPPTSAHLDIEVPSQVGVRSSKPMSTQE
;
A
#
# COMPACT_ATOMS: atom_id res chain seq x y z
N TRP A 1 -20.42 -8.19 -8.70
CA TRP A 1 -20.99 -7.66 -7.46
C TRP A 1 -20.10 -6.57 -6.85
N ILE A 2 -18.80 -6.78 -6.74
CA ILE A 2 -17.86 -5.75 -6.22
C ILE A 2 -17.93 -4.48 -7.07
N ASP A 3 -18.00 -4.59 -8.38
CA ASP A 3 -18.10 -3.44 -9.30
C ASP A 3 -19.38 -2.60 -9.12
N GLU A 4 -20.40 -3.18 -8.49
CA GLU A 4 -21.65 -2.47 -8.17
C GLU A 4 -21.61 -1.75 -6.82
N MET A 5 -20.62 -2.06 -5.98
CA MET A 5 -20.42 -1.39 -4.71
C MET A 5 -19.72 -0.05 -4.92
N SER A 6 -20.08 0.96 -4.12
CA SER A 6 -19.28 2.17 -4.07
C SER A 6 -17.91 1.88 -3.42
N ASN A 7 -16.89 2.66 -3.78
CA ASN A 7 -15.57 2.55 -3.15
C ASN A 7 -15.64 2.62 -1.63
N GLU A 8 -16.51 3.45 -1.09
CA GLU A 8 -16.69 3.63 0.35
C GLU A 8 -17.29 2.38 1.01
N GLN A 9 -18.28 1.78 0.37
CA GLN A 9 -18.87 0.52 0.84
C GLN A 9 -17.84 -0.61 0.85
N TYR A 10 -17.11 -0.79 -0.25
CA TYR A 10 -16.11 -1.85 -0.35
C TYR A 10 -14.94 -1.63 0.63
N GLN A 11 -14.38 -0.43 0.70
CA GLN A 11 -13.30 -0.10 1.63
C GLN A 11 -13.70 -0.30 3.09
N SER A 12 -14.96 -0.07 3.45
CA SER A 12 -15.43 -0.27 4.82
C SER A 12 -15.34 -1.72 5.30
N LEU A 13 -15.30 -2.69 4.39
CA LEU A 13 -15.20 -4.12 4.72
C LEU A 13 -13.84 -4.48 5.34
N PHE A 14 -12.78 -3.75 5.01
CA PHE A 14 -11.41 -4.09 5.43
C PHE A 14 -11.19 -4.01 6.93
N GLY A 15 -11.91 -3.13 7.63
CA GLY A 15 -11.83 -2.98 9.08
C GLY A 15 -12.76 -3.88 9.89
N LEU A 16 -13.58 -4.70 9.23
CA LEU A 16 -14.60 -5.52 9.89
C LEU A 16 -14.06 -6.91 10.25
N ALA A 17 -14.66 -7.49 11.31
CA ALA A 17 -14.46 -8.90 11.64
C ALA A 17 -15.04 -9.81 10.54
N PRO A 18 -14.52 -11.05 10.35
CA PRO A 18 -14.95 -11.94 9.28
C PRO A 18 -16.47 -12.15 9.19
N THR A 19 -17.15 -12.35 10.30
CA THR A 19 -18.60 -12.50 10.36
C THR A 19 -19.34 -11.25 9.88
N GLU A 20 -18.84 -10.07 10.22
CA GLU A 20 -19.41 -8.80 9.79
C GLU A 20 -19.16 -8.55 8.29
N VAL A 21 -18.00 -8.99 7.77
CA VAL A 21 -17.70 -8.95 6.33
C VAL A 21 -18.73 -9.76 5.57
N ARG A 22 -18.97 -11.03 5.98
CA ARG A 22 -19.98 -11.88 5.35
C ARG A 22 -21.35 -11.22 5.35
N GLN A 23 -21.78 -10.72 6.51
CA GLN A 23 -23.08 -10.09 6.64
C GLN A 23 -23.23 -8.89 5.71
N ARG A 24 -22.27 -7.97 5.73
CA ARG A 24 -22.30 -6.75 4.93
C ARG A 24 -22.12 -6.99 3.44
N PHE A 25 -21.22 -7.87 3.08
CA PHE A 25 -20.92 -8.15 1.67
C PHE A 25 -22.07 -8.87 0.97
N LEU A 26 -22.75 -9.76 1.69
CA LEU A 26 -23.90 -10.50 1.15
C LEU A 26 -25.22 -9.73 1.29
N GLU A 27 -25.26 -8.63 2.02
CA GLU A 27 -26.45 -7.79 2.13
C GLU A 27 -26.86 -7.29 0.73
N ASN A 28 -28.06 -7.65 0.29
CA ASN A 28 -28.59 -7.36 -1.04
C ASN A 28 -27.78 -7.95 -2.22
N ALA A 29 -26.90 -8.90 -1.98
CA ALA A 29 -26.15 -9.57 -3.04
C ALA A 29 -27.10 -10.50 -3.86
N PRO A 30 -26.84 -10.67 -5.17
CA PRO A 30 -27.56 -11.63 -5.99
C PRO A 30 -27.40 -13.07 -5.47
N GLU A 31 -28.38 -13.92 -5.70
CA GLU A 31 -28.38 -15.33 -5.30
C GLU A 31 -27.13 -16.09 -5.76
N ALA A 32 -26.63 -15.80 -6.94
CA ALA A 32 -25.39 -16.40 -7.45
C ALA A 32 -24.17 -16.09 -6.59
N VAL A 33 -24.12 -14.90 -5.97
CA VAL A 33 -23.03 -14.52 -5.04
C VAL A 33 -23.17 -15.30 -3.73
N HIS A 34 -24.39 -15.44 -3.19
CA HIS A 34 -24.64 -16.28 -2.02
C HIS A 34 -24.23 -17.73 -2.26
N GLN A 35 -24.58 -18.30 -3.41
CA GLN A 35 -24.19 -19.66 -3.78
C GLN A 35 -22.68 -19.82 -3.92
N PHE A 36 -21.99 -18.84 -4.49
CA PHE A 36 -20.53 -18.88 -4.62
C PHE A 36 -19.82 -18.99 -3.26
N PHE A 37 -20.35 -18.31 -2.24
CA PHE A 37 -19.74 -18.30 -0.90
C PHE A 37 -20.34 -19.35 0.06
N SER A 38 -21.26 -20.23 -0.43
CA SER A 38 -21.98 -21.17 0.44
C SER A 38 -21.09 -22.15 1.21
N ASP A 39 -20.02 -22.60 0.58
CA ASP A 39 -19.10 -23.61 1.12
C ASP A 39 -17.88 -23.00 1.85
N MET A 40 -17.80 -21.68 1.89
CA MET A 40 -16.70 -20.97 2.56
C MET A 40 -17.11 -20.57 3.98
N ASP A 41 -16.20 -20.73 4.94
CA ASP A 41 -16.37 -20.15 6.25
C ASP A 41 -16.18 -18.61 6.22
N ASP A 42 -16.45 -17.93 7.34
CA ASP A 42 -16.39 -16.47 7.41
C ASP A 42 -14.97 -15.92 7.17
N HIS A 43 -13.94 -16.65 7.62
CA HIS A 43 -12.55 -16.24 7.44
C HIS A 43 -12.12 -16.37 5.98
N GLN A 44 -12.40 -17.54 5.38
CA GLN A 44 -12.10 -17.78 3.96
C GLN A 44 -12.77 -16.76 3.06
N MET A 45 -14.05 -16.46 3.33
CA MET A 45 -14.78 -15.44 2.58
C MET A 45 -14.18 -14.05 2.80
N ALA A 46 -13.87 -13.67 4.04
CA ALA A 46 -13.31 -12.35 4.34
C ALA A 46 -11.94 -12.15 3.69
N ASP A 47 -11.10 -13.17 3.71
CA ASP A 47 -9.78 -13.14 3.08
C ASP A 47 -9.91 -12.96 1.56
N LEU A 48 -10.80 -13.72 0.91
CA LEU A 48 -11.04 -13.60 -0.53
C LEU A 48 -11.61 -12.23 -0.92
N VAL A 49 -12.59 -11.72 -0.15
CA VAL A 49 -13.21 -10.40 -0.43
C VAL A 49 -12.21 -9.25 -0.25
N LYS A 50 -11.26 -9.40 0.68
CA LYS A 50 -10.23 -8.39 0.95
C LYS A 50 -8.97 -8.53 0.09
N ASP A 51 -8.87 -9.60 -0.69
CA ASP A 51 -7.73 -9.80 -1.60
C ASP A 51 -7.90 -8.93 -2.86
N LEU A 52 -7.15 -7.85 -2.90
CA LEU A 52 -7.13 -6.92 -4.03
C LEU A 52 -6.11 -7.31 -5.12
N GLY A 53 -5.39 -8.42 -4.95
CA GLY A 53 -4.33 -8.84 -5.86
C GLY A 53 -3.09 -7.94 -5.86
N GLY A 54 -3.24 -6.64 -5.66
CA GLY A 54 -2.12 -5.69 -5.54
C GLY A 54 -1.31 -5.83 -4.25
N HIS A 55 -1.72 -6.71 -3.34
CA HIS A 55 -0.98 -7.10 -2.14
C HIS A 55 -0.33 -8.47 -2.27
N ASP A 56 -0.49 -9.15 -3.39
CA ASP A 56 0.25 -10.36 -3.74
C ASP A 56 1.69 -9.99 -4.13
N LEU A 57 2.60 -10.19 -3.17
CA LEU A 57 4.00 -9.80 -3.34
C LEU A 57 4.72 -10.62 -4.41
N GLU A 58 4.32 -11.87 -4.64
CA GLU A 58 4.90 -12.74 -5.67
C GLU A 58 4.51 -12.20 -7.06
N SER A 59 3.23 -11.96 -7.29
CA SER A 59 2.73 -11.37 -8.55
C SER A 59 3.33 -9.99 -8.83
N LEU A 60 3.52 -9.16 -7.79
CA LEU A 60 4.19 -7.86 -7.94
C LEU A 60 5.66 -8.02 -8.32
N ALA A 61 6.39 -8.93 -7.68
CA ALA A 61 7.79 -9.19 -7.99
C ALA A 61 7.94 -9.67 -9.44
N ASP A 62 7.09 -10.59 -9.87
CA ASP A 62 7.07 -11.08 -11.26
C ASP A 62 6.76 -9.98 -12.26
N ALA A 63 5.81 -9.09 -11.96
CA ALA A 63 5.50 -7.94 -12.79
C ALA A 63 6.71 -7.00 -12.93
N PHE A 64 7.43 -6.72 -11.84
CA PHE A 64 8.65 -5.89 -11.90
C PHE A 64 9.77 -6.57 -12.69
N VAL A 65 9.98 -7.88 -12.52
CA VAL A 65 10.95 -8.64 -13.33
C VAL A 65 10.58 -8.61 -14.81
N ALA A 66 9.28 -8.67 -15.14
CA ALA A 66 8.82 -8.52 -16.53
C ALA A 66 9.09 -7.11 -17.07
N CYS A 67 8.86 -6.07 -16.27
CA CYS A 67 9.17 -4.70 -16.63
C CYS A 67 10.66 -4.48 -16.91
N ASP A 68 11.54 -5.08 -16.11
CA ASP A 68 13.00 -4.95 -16.27
C ASP A 68 13.51 -5.59 -17.58
N LYS A 69 12.75 -6.52 -18.18
CA LYS A 69 13.09 -7.14 -19.46
C LYS A 69 12.72 -6.26 -20.66
N GLU A 70 11.84 -5.29 -20.47
CA GLU A 70 11.42 -4.35 -21.52
C GLU A 70 12.41 -3.16 -21.57
N GLY A 71 13.33 -3.18 -22.48
CA GLY A 71 14.43 -2.18 -22.53
C GLY A 71 14.17 -0.96 -23.43
N ASP A 72 13.13 -1.00 -24.27
CA ASP A 72 12.90 -0.03 -25.34
C ASP A 72 11.69 0.91 -25.09
N ARG A 73 10.92 0.66 -24.06
CA ARG A 73 9.71 1.44 -23.73
C ARG A 73 9.46 1.49 -22.23
N PRO A 74 8.76 2.52 -21.73
CA PRO A 74 8.35 2.59 -20.34
C PRO A 74 7.30 1.53 -20.02
N SER A 75 7.38 0.97 -18.81
CA SER A 75 6.41 0.04 -18.27
C SER A 75 5.61 0.70 -17.15
N VAL A 76 4.33 0.35 -17.03
CA VAL A 76 3.45 0.82 -15.96
C VAL A 76 2.76 -0.37 -15.31
N VAL A 77 2.83 -0.44 -13.99
CA VAL A 77 2.14 -1.46 -13.19
C VAL A 77 1.04 -0.79 -12.38
N PHE A 78 -0.21 -1.25 -12.57
CA PHE A 78 -1.36 -0.83 -11.77
C PHE A 78 -1.62 -1.86 -10.69
N ALA A 79 -1.25 -1.57 -9.46
CA ALA A 79 -1.49 -2.44 -8.31
C ALA A 79 -2.72 -1.96 -7.55
N TYR A 80 -3.76 -2.79 -7.50
CA TYR A 80 -4.93 -2.53 -6.67
C TYR A 80 -4.61 -2.84 -5.23
N THR A 81 -4.51 -1.80 -4.42
CA THR A 81 -4.10 -1.88 -3.01
C THR A 81 -5.06 -1.10 -2.13
N ILE A 82 -5.03 -1.39 -0.83
CA ILE A 82 -5.69 -0.57 0.18
C ILE A 82 -4.66 0.16 1.04
N LYS A 83 -4.91 1.42 1.30
CA LYS A 83 -4.06 2.21 2.19
C LYS A 83 -4.10 1.66 3.61
N GLY A 84 -2.91 1.45 4.19
CA GLY A 84 -2.77 0.90 5.53
C GLY A 84 -2.96 -0.62 5.60
N TRP A 85 -2.78 -1.32 4.48
CA TRP A 85 -2.82 -2.79 4.47
C TRP A 85 -1.90 -3.38 5.55
N GLY A 86 -2.39 -4.39 6.26
CA GLY A 86 -1.70 -4.99 7.41
C GLY A 86 -1.80 -4.19 8.72
N LEU A 87 -2.38 -3.00 8.70
CA LEU A 87 -2.60 -2.18 9.88
C LEU A 87 -4.05 -2.25 10.37
N PRO A 88 -4.31 -2.08 11.68
CA PRO A 88 -5.67 -2.12 12.23
C PRO A 88 -6.58 -0.98 11.74
N ILE A 89 -6.01 0.01 11.04
CA ILE A 89 -6.74 1.14 10.44
C ILE A 89 -6.88 1.01 8.92
N ALA A 90 -6.59 -0.16 8.36
CA ALA A 90 -6.79 -0.41 6.93
C ALA A 90 -8.24 -0.13 6.52
N GLY A 91 -8.43 0.56 5.40
CA GLY A 91 -9.77 0.93 4.91
C GLY A 91 -10.51 2.00 5.71
N ASN A 92 -9.96 2.48 6.83
CA ASN A 92 -10.58 3.56 7.59
C ASN A 92 -10.46 4.89 6.82
N PRO A 93 -11.56 5.64 6.62
CA PRO A 93 -11.51 6.94 5.91
C PRO A 93 -10.54 7.96 6.53
N ARG A 94 -10.26 7.83 7.83
CA ARG A 94 -9.33 8.70 8.56
C ARG A 94 -7.88 8.21 8.55
N ASN A 95 -7.56 7.07 7.96
CA ASN A 95 -6.20 6.53 7.97
C ASN A 95 -5.17 7.42 7.24
N HIS A 96 -5.65 8.47 6.58
CA HIS A 96 -4.78 9.46 5.94
C HIS A 96 -4.02 10.33 6.97
N SER A 97 -4.64 10.60 8.11
CA SER A 97 -4.10 11.46 9.17
C SER A 97 -4.14 10.83 10.57
N ALA A 98 -4.80 9.69 10.73
CA ALA A 98 -4.83 8.99 12.01
C ALA A 98 -3.49 8.30 12.27
N LEU A 99 -3.01 8.41 13.50
CA LEU A 99 -1.86 7.66 13.99
C LEU A 99 -2.32 6.40 14.72
N LEU A 100 -1.49 5.37 14.70
CA LEU A 100 -1.70 4.19 15.52
C LEU A 100 -1.50 4.53 17.00
N THR A 101 -2.30 3.91 17.85
CA THR A 101 -2.06 3.96 19.31
C THR A 101 -0.82 3.12 19.67
N PRO A 102 -0.17 3.38 20.82
CA PRO A 102 0.94 2.53 21.30
C PRO A 102 0.57 1.04 21.34
N GLU A 103 -0.64 0.70 21.81
CA GLU A 103 -1.12 -0.68 21.83
C GLU A 103 -1.25 -1.30 20.42
N GLN A 104 -1.71 -0.52 19.44
CA GLN A 104 -1.79 -0.96 18.05
C GLN A 104 -0.40 -1.19 17.46
N ILE A 105 0.58 -0.34 17.78
CA ILE A 105 1.98 -0.50 17.37
C ILE A 105 2.55 -1.79 17.97
N ASP A 106 2.33 -2.04 19.27
CA ASP A 106 2.78 -3.26 19.93
C ASP A 106 2.16 -4.53 19.33
N ASN A 107 0.89 -4.45 18.93
CA ASN A 107 0.21 -5.54 18.23
C ASN A 107 0.83 -5.80 16.86
N CYS A 108 1.13 -4.75 16.08
CA CYS A 108 1.81 -4.88 14.79
C CYS A 108 3.22 -5.48 14.96
N ARG A 109 3.98 -5.01 15.96
CA ARG A 109 5.32 -5.52 16.28
C ARG A 109 5.27 -7.01 16.60
N ARG A 110 4.33 -7.44 17.46
CA ARG A 110 4.13 -8.86 17.80
C ARG A 110 3.71 -9.70 16.60
N ALA A 111 2.88 -9.16 15.71
CA ALA A 111 2.45 -9.87 14.50
C ALA A 111 3.61 -10.23 13.58
N VAL A 112 4.62 -9.36 13.51
CA VAL A 112 5.86 -9.61 12.74
C VAL A 112 6.98 -10.23 13.59
N LYS A 113 6.68 -10.66 14.83
CA LYS A 113 7.60 -11.33 15.77
C LYS A 113 8.82 -10.49 16.15
N LEU A 114 8.65 -9.17 16.24
CA LEU A 114 9.66 -8.24 16.73
C LEU A 114 9.35 -7.78 18.15
N THR A 115 10.37 -7.32 18.85
CA THR A 115 10.29 -6.64 20.15
C THR A 115 10.63 -5.16 20.00
N GLU A 116 10.50 -4.36 21.06
CA GLU A 116 10.85 -2.95 21.06
C GLU A 116 12.38 -2.74 20.90
N GLU A 117 13.15 -3.71 21.39
CA GLU A 117 14.60 -3.66 21.35
C GLU A 117 15.17 -3.95 19.96
N ASP A 118 14.52 -4.84 19.18
CA ASP A 118 15.03 -5.35 17.90
C ASP A 118 14.33 -4.81 16.66
N GLU A 119 13.28 -3.98 16.82
CA GLU A 119 12.48 -3.48 15.68
C GLU A 119 13.30 -2.69 14.64
N TRP A 120 14.46 -2.17 15.02
CA TRP A 120 15.36 -1.42 14.14
C TRP A 120 16.65 -2.16 13.81
N ASP A 121 16.78 -3.40 14.25
CA ASP A 121 17.96 -4.21 13.96
C ASP A 121 18.01 -4.56 12.47
N ARG A 122 19.23 -4.73 11.98
CA ARG A 122 19.46 -5.20 10.63
C ARG A 122 19.34 -6.72 10.60
N PHE A 123 18.88 -7.24 9.48
CA PHE A 123 18.97 -8.68 9.23
C PHE A 123 20.43 -9.15 9.32
N GLU A 124 20.62 -10.33 9.89
CA GLU A 124 21.96 -10.95 9.90
C GLU A 124 22.47 -11.14 8.47
N ALA A 125 23.73 -10.80 8.24
CA ALA A 125 24.31 -10.80 6.89
C ALA A 125 24.25 -12.16 6.17
N GLY A 126 24.21 -13.25 6.93
CA GLY A 126 24.11 -14.63 6.43
C GLY A 126 22.67 -15.17 6.32
N SER A 127 21.66 -14.43 6.79
CA SER A 127 20.25 -14.82 6.62
C SER A 127 19.80 -14.62 5.17
N ALA A 128 18.71 -15.28 4.77
CA ALA A 128 18.13 -15.10 3.43
C ALA A 128 17.77 -13.62 3.16
N GLU A 129 17.18 -12.96 4.14
CA GLU A 129 16.80 -11.56 4.09
C GLU A 129 18.04 -10.65 4.00
N GLY A 130 19.08 -10.92 4.79
CA GLY A 130 20.33 -10.16 4.79
C GLY A 130 21.07 -10.27 3.45
N ILE A 131 21.07 -11.44 2.83
CA ILE A 131 21.64 -11.67 1.50
C ILE A 131 20.89 -10.83 0.46
N VAL A 132 19.56 -10.92 0.41
CA VAL A 132 18.73 -10.13 -0.52
C VAL A 132 18.95 -8.63 -0.32
N CYS A 133 18.97 -8.16 0.93
CA CYS A 133 19.20 -6.75 1.24
C CYS A 133 20.58 -6.28 0.73
N ASN A 134 21.62 -7.09 0.89
CA ASN A 134 22.96 -6.77 0.42
C ASN A 134 23.04 -6.74 -1.11
N GLU A 135 22.47 -7.72 -1.80
CA GLU A 135 22.41 -7.77 -3.26
C GLU A 135 21.67 -6.54 -3.82
N ARG A 136 20.53 -6.19 -3.23
CA ARG A 136 19.77 -5.00 -3.68
C ARG A 136 20.52 -3.72 -3.40
N ARG A 137 21.23 -3.62 -2.28
CA ARG A 137 22.07 -2.46 -1.97
C ARG A 137 23.13 -2.23 -3.05
N GLU A 138 23.81 -3.26 -3.52
CA GLU A 138 24.80 -3.12 -4.59
C GLU A 138 24.17 -2.65 -5.91
N VAL A 139 23.02 -3.19 -6.27
CA VAL A 139 22.28 -2.78 -7.48
C VAL A 139 21.76 -1.35 -7.38
N LEU A 140 21.28 -0.95 -6.20
CA LEU A 140 20.69 0.37 -5.96
C LEU A 140 21.73 1.42 -5.56
N HIS A 141 22.99 1.01 -5.33
CA HIS A 141 24.04 1.92 -4.95
C HIS A 141 24.30 2.95 -6.05
N ARG A 142 23.88 4.17 -5.80
CA ARG A 142 24.26 5.30 -6.64
C ARG A 142 25.50 5.91 -6.01
N PRO A 143 26.62 6.00 -6.75
CA PRO A 143 27.76 6.78 -6.25
C PRO A 143 27.28 8.21 -5.97
N PRO A 144 27.78 8.86 -4.92
CA PRO A 144 27.42 10.23 -4.62
C PRO A 144 27.73 11.08 -5.85
N THR A 145 26.67 11.49 -6.53
CA THR A 145 26.78 12.45 -7.62
C THR A 145 27.05 13.80 -6.96
N SER A 146 28.31 14.15 -6.82
CA SER A 146 28.70 15.54 -6.55
C SER A 146 28.46 16.35 -7.83
N ALA A 147 27.23 16.48 -8.25
CA ALA A 147 26.84 17.52 -9.17
C ALA A 147 26.83 18.82 -8.36
N HIS A 148 27.96 19.47 -8.24
CA HIS A 148 27.98 20.90 -8.04
C HIS A 148 27.30 21.50 -9.29
N LEU A 149 26.00 21.67 -9.22
CA LEU A 149 25.30 22.56 -10.11
C LEU A 149 25.66 23.97 -9.66
N ASP A 150 26.59 24.60 -10.35
CA ASP A 150 26.77 26.03 -10.25
C ASP A 150 25.50 26.69 -10.82
N ILE A 151 24.49 26.87 -9.96
CA ILE A 151 23.30 27.61 -10.32
C ILE A 151 23.61 29.09 -10.20
N GLU A 152 23.91 29.72 -11.32
CA GLU A 152 23.92 31.18 -11.37
C GLU A 152 22.48 31.69 -11.14
N VAL A 153 22.23 32.14 -9.93
CA VAL A 153 20.95 32.84 -9.63
C VAL A 153 21.03 34.23 -10.23
N PRO A 154 20.16 34.59 -11.18
CA PRO A 154 20.13 35.94 -11.72
C PRO A 154 19.99 36.96 -10.62
N SER A 155 20.83 37.98 -10.61
CA SER A 155 20.83 39.05 -9.60
C SER A 155 19.55 39.90 -9.58
N GLN A 156 18.69 39.74 -10.57
CA GLN A 156 17.36 40.32 -10.63
C GLN A 156 16.34 39.29 -11.09
N VAL A 157 15.58 38.75 -10.16
CA VAL A 157 14.35 38.04 -10.47
C VAL A 157 13.25 39.08 -10.61
N GLY A 158 12.78 39.31 -11.82
CA GLY A 158 11.63 40.18 -12.07
C GLY A 158 10.42 39.63 -11.29
N VAL A 159 10.02 40.33 -10.25
CA VAL A 159 8.81 39.99 -9.50
C VAL A 159 7.63 40.18 -10.46
N ARG A 160 7.05 39.10 -10.99
CA ARG A 160 5.75 39.18 -11.64
C ARG A 160 4.74 39.60 -10.56
N SER A 161 4.27 40.84 -10.62
CA SER A 161 3.11 41.23 -9.82
C SER A 161 1.93 40.37 -10.26
N SER A 162 1.53 39.41 -9.46
CA SER A 162 0.26 38.73 -9.65
C SER A 162 -0.82 39.79 -9.36
N LYS A 163 -1.60 40.13 -10.39
CA LYS A 163 -2.85 40.86 -10.13
C LYS A 163 -3.66 39.99 -9.16
N PRO A 164 -4.21 40.58 -8.07
CA PRO A 164 -5.10 39.82 -7.21
C PRO A 164 -6.26 39.29 -8.07
N MET A 165 -6.54 37.99 -8.01
CA MET A 165 -7.75 37.43 -8.58
C MET A 165 -8.92 38.08 -7.83
N SER A 166 -9.73 38.89 -8.52
CA SER A 166 -10.98 39.32 -7.97
C SER A 166 -11.87 38.09 -7.79
N THR A 167 -12.18 37.75 -6.56
CA THR A 167 -13.34 36.91 -6.25
C THR A 167 -14.57 37.67 -6.73
N GLN A 168 -15.12 37.28 -7.86
CA GLN A 168 -16.47 37.70 -8.21
C GLN A 168 -17.41 36.94 -7.27
N GLU A 169 -18.25 37.73 -6.59
CA GLU A 169 -19.39 37.29 -5.81
C GLU A 169 -20.40 36.46 -6.64
#